data_3d98756ddd6eef5341d6ea9529663d64
#
_entry.id   3d98756ddd6eef5341d6ea9529663d64
#
_cell.length_a   1.000
_cell.length_b   1.000
_cell.length_c   1.000
_cell.angle_alpha   90.00
_cell.angle_beta   90.00
_cell.angle_gamma   90.00
#
_symmetry.space_group_name_H-M   'P 1'
#
loop_
_entity.id
_entity.type
_entity.pdbx_description
1 polymer ?
#
loop_
_entity_poly.entity_id
_entity_poly.type
_entity_poly.pdbx_seq_one_letter_code
_entity_poly.pdbx_strand_id
1 'polypeptide(L)' 'MICIKTEIPEEICEIDDELKAIYHSKDTICIWVFKTREDRNRFMDNTVGMNKDDRQNYYDNFYE' A
#
# COMPACT_ATOMS: atom_id res chain seq x y z
N MET A 1 -2.32 3.99 5.14
CA MET A 1 -0.93 3.75 4.69
C MET A 1 0.03 3.73 5.87
N ILE A 2 1.02 2.86 5.81
CA ILE A 2 2.09 2.80 6.81
C ILE A 2 3.41 2.92 6.08
N CYS A 3 4.25 3.87 6.50
CA CYS A 3 5.61 4.03 5.96
C CYS A 3 6.62 3.67 7.04
N ILE A 4 7.53 2.78 6.72
CA ILE A 4 8.52 2.29 7.66
C ILE A 4 9.92 2.34 7.05
N LYS A 5 10.92 2.56 7.91
CA LYS A 5 12.31 2.68 7.46
C LYS A 5 13.15 1.44 7.71
N THR A 6 12.71 0.56 8.59
CA THR A 6 13.49 -0.63 8.98
C THR A 6 12.70 -1.90 8.79
N GLU A 7 12.01 -2.36 9.82
CA GLU A 7 11.31 -3.65 9.78
C GLU A 7 9.81 -3.45 9.65
N ILE A 8 9.17 -4.34 8.91
CA ILE A 8 7.72 -4.34 8.79
C ILE A 8 7.12 -4.81 10.12
N PRO A 9 6.18 -4.06 10.72
CA PRO A 9 5.54 -4.50 11.97
C PRO A 9 4.89 -5.87 11.80
N GLU A 10 4.94 -6.67 12.86
CA GLU A 10 4.38 -8.01 12.84
C GLU A 10 2.91 -8.02 12.47
N GLU A 11 2.17 -7.03 12.94
CA GLU A 11 0.74 -6.90 12.65
C GLU A 11 0.48 -6.79 11.15
N ILE A 12 1.38 -6.11 10.43
CA ILE A 12 1.28 -5.98 8.99
C ILE A 12 1.71 -7.27 8.31
N CYS A 13 2.71 -7.97 8.86
CA CYS A 13 3.16 -9.24 8.31
C CYS A 13 2.07 -10.32 8.38
N GLU A 14 1.20 -10.25 9.37
CA GLU A 14 0.10 -11.19 9.54
C GLU A 14 -1.02 -10.99 8.53
N ILE A 15 -1.08 -9.81 7.91
CA ILE A 15 -2.09 -9.51 6.91
C ILE A 15 -1.74 -10.27 5.62
N ASP A 16 -2.76 -10.85 5.00
CA ASP A 16 -2.61 -11.59 3.77
C ASP A 16 -1.96 -10.71 2.69
N ASP A 17 -0.97 -11.26 1.98
CA ASP A 17 -0.28 -10.51 0.93
C ASP A 17 -1.23 -10.07 -0.17
N GLU A 18 -2.32 -10.79 -0.38
CA GLU A 18 -3.33 -10.43 -1.38
C GLU A 18 -4.10 -9.17 -1.01
N LEU A 19 -4.03 -8.75 0.26
CA LEU A 19 -4.73 -7.58 0.76
C LEU A 19 -3.80 -6.38 0.99
N LYS A 20 -2.55 -6.51 0.60
CA LYS A 20 -1.55 -5.45 0.79
C LYS A 20 -0.98 -4.98 -0.53
N ALA A 21 -0.74 -3.66 -0.62
CA ALA A 21 0.05 -3.09 -1.71
C ALA A 21 1.30 -2.47 -1.09
N ILE A 22 2.47 -2.85 -1.60
CA ILE A 22 3.75 -2.43 -1.04
C ILE A 22 4.50 -1.59 -2.06
N TYR A 23 4.96 -0.42 -1.63
CA TYR A 23 5.76 0.47 -2.46
C TYR A 23 7.11 0.70 -1.79
N HIS A 24 8.17 0.32 -2.47
CA HIS A 24 9.53 0.52 -1.99
C HIS A 24 10.07 1.84 -2.52
N SER A 25 10.45 2.72 -1.62
CA SER A 25 11.16 3.93 -1.97
C SER A 25 12.61 3.80 -1.51
N LYS A 26 13.40 4.84 -1.77
CA LYS A 26 14.84 4.80 -1.48
C LYS A 26 15.14 4.55 -0.01
N ASP A 27 14.33 5.14 0.88
CA ASP A 27 14.59 5.09 2.31
C ASP A 27 13.46 4.48 3.12
N THR A 28 12.32 4.20 2.50
CA THR A 28 11.14 3.72 3.22
C THR A 28 10.39 2.67 2.42
N ILE A 29 9.57 1.92 3.15
CA ILE A 29 8.60 1.00 2.55
C ILE A 29 7.22 1.49 2.97
N CYS A 30 6.34 1.73 2.00
CA CYS A 30 4.98 2.16 2.27
C CYS A 30 4.02 1.02 1.95
N ILE A 31 3.07 0.78 2.86
CA ILE A 31 2.14 -0.34 2.75
C ILE A 31 0.72 0.18 2.87
N TRP A 32 -0.12 -0.18 1.90
CA TRP A 32 -1.56 0.10 1.94
C TRP A 32 -2.29 -1.21 2.14
N VAL A 33 -3.28 -1.20 3.05
CA VAL A 33 -4.06 -2.38 3.40
C VAL A 33 -5.49 -2.20 2.92
N PHE A 34 -6.06 -3.24 2.34
CA PHE A 34 -7.39 -3.23 1.75
C PHE A 34 -8.28 -4.28 2.40
N LYS A 35 -9.58 -4.11 2.26
CA LYS A 35 -10.55 -5.05 2.80
C LYS A 35 -10.73 -6.27 1.91
N THR A 36 -10.53 -6.10 0.59
CA THR A 36 -10.69 -7.17 -0.37
C THR A 36 -9.52 -7.19 -1.35
N ARG A 37 -9.30 -8.36 -1.94
CA ARG A 37 -8.28 -8.50 -2.98
C ARG A 37 -8.62 -7.67 -4.21
N GLU A 38 -9.89 -7.55 -4.51
CA GLU A 38 -10.34 -6.77 -5.67
C GLU A 38 -9.98 -5.30 -5.52
N ASP A 39 -10.16 -4.73 -4.33
CA ASP A 39 -9.77 -3.37 -4.04
C ASP A 39 -8.27 -3.19 -4.19
N ARG A 40 -7.49 -4.12 -3.65
CA ARG A 40 -6.04 -4.07 -3.77
C ARG A 40 -5.60 -4.13 -5.23
N ASN A 41 -6.17 -5.02 -6.01
CA ASN A 41 -5.82 -5.15 -7.44
C ASN A 41 -6.19 -3.89 -8.21
N ARG A 42 -7.34 -3.31 -7.92
CA ARG A 42 -7.76 -2.06 -8.56
C ARG A 42 -6.81 -0.92 -8.22
N PHE A 43 -6.39 -0.83 -6.96
CA PHE A 43 -5.42 0.17 -6.55
C PHE A 43 -4.11 0.01 -7.31
N MET A 44 -3.59 -1.22 -7.37
CA MET A 44 -2.34 -1.48 -8.08
C MET A 44 -2.43 -1.12 -9.56
N ASP A 45 -3.54 -1.49 -10.20
CA ASP A 45 -3.73 -1.21 -11.63
C ASP A 45 -3.83 0.29 -11.91
N ASN A 46 -4.53 1.02 -11.05
CA ASN A 46 -4.78 2.44 -11.26
C ASN A 46 -3.64 3.34 -10.81
N THR A 47 -2.69 2.82 -10.07
CA THR A 47 -1.55 3.59 -9.58
C THR A 47 -0.23 3.21 -10.24
N VAL A 48 -0.28 2.44 -11.31
CA VAL A 48 0.92 2.07 -12.07
C VAL A 48 1.61 3.35 -12.55
N GLY A 49 2.91 3.44 -12.26
CA GLY A 49 3.70 4.61 -12.66
C GLY A 49 3.58 5.82 -11.74
N MET A 50 2.73 5.76 -10.74
CA MET A 50 2.59 6.87 -9.79
C MET A 50 3.68 6.79 -8.72
N ASN A 51 4.05 7.96 -8.17
CA ASN A 51 4.96 8.00 -7.02
C ASN A 51 4.18 7.74 -5.73
N LYS A 52 4.91 7.76 -4.61
CA LYS A 52 4.32 7.48 -3.30
C LYS A 52 3.20 8.46 -2.94
N ASP A 53 3.42 9.74 -3.18
CA ASP A 53 2.46 10.77 -2.81
C ASP A 53 1.17 10.67 -3.63
N ASP A 54 1.29 10.38 -4.91
CA ASP A 54 0.13 10.20 -5.79
C ASP A 54 -0.65 8.94 -5.39
N ARG A 55 0.03 7.87 -5.03
CA ARG A 55 -0.60 6.65 -4.56
C ARG A 55 -1.37 6.89 -3.27
N GLN A 56 -0.77 7.65 -2.35
CA GLN A 56 -1.43 7.97 -1.09
C GLN A 56 -2.68 8.82 -1.31
N ASN A 57 -2.60 9.79 -2.21
CA ASN A 57 -3.76 10.62 -2.55
C ASN A 57 -4.89 9.78 -3.15
N TYR A 58 -4.55 8.85 -4.01
CA TYR A 58 -5.53 7.95 -4.59
C TYR A 58 -6.20 7.10 -3.51
N TYR A 59 -5.40 6.54 -2.61
CA TYR A 59 -5.91 5.72 -1.52
C TYR A 59 -6.86 6.51 -0.61
N ASP A 60 -6.46 7.72 -0.24
CA ASP A 60 -7.28 8.57 0.63
C ASP A 60 -8.62 8.92 0.00
N ASN A 61 -8.65 9.12 -1.31
CA ASN A 61 -9.85 9.52 -2.02
C ASN A 61 -10.82 8.37 -2.27
N PHE A 62 -10.33 7.15 -2.37
CA PHE A 62 -11.16 6.03 -2.83
C PHE A 62 -11.31 4.88 -1.82
N TYR A 63 -10.43 4.76 -0.84
CA TYR A 63 -10.41 3.61 0.05
C TYR A 63 -10.42 3.95 1.53
N GLU A 64 -10.32 5.20 1.88
CA GLU A 64 -10.31 5.60 3.27
C GLU A 64 -11.60 6.27 3.73
#